data_da3419535a6e3c5642ed64444452c312
#
_entry.id   da3419535a6e3c5642ed64444452c312
#
_cell.length_a   1.000
_cell.length_b   1.000
_cell.length_c   1.000
_cell.angle_alpha   90.00
_cell.angle_beta   90.00
_cell.angle_gamma   90.00
#
_symmetry.space_group_name_H-M   'P 1'
#
loop_
_entity.id
_entity.type
_entity.pdbx_description
1 polymer ?
#
loop_
_entity_poly.entity_id
_entity_poly.type
_entity_poly.pdbx_seq_one_letter_code
_entity_poly.pdbx_strand_id
1 'polypeptide(L)'
;MNTKAIIFDLYNTLLYTEYKAKPYLNLFKSLGLTKEEMNFWRDKVMSENFNSFEDLKEQIRPGSNVYTEQYEYDVKEENQSTHLFDDTEFVLSELSKRYKLYLISNIATPYKECFYNLGLDKWIKDPIFSCDVGYSKPDPKIYDIVIEKSGLQPGQLLMIGDSVRADYEGALSCGIKAILKDKDLKLILPKLV
;
A
#
# COMPACT_ATOMS: atom_id res chain seq x y z
N MET A 1 -20.56 17.72 3.49
CA MET A 1 -20.42 16.27 3.30
C MET A 1 -20.44 15.55 4.65
N ASN A 2 -21.03 14.35 4.78
CA ASN A 2 -21.04 13.60 6.06
C ASN A 2 -19.81 12.67 6.21
N THR A 3 -18.65 13.12 5.73
CA THR A 3 -17.38 12.36 5.90
C THR A 3 -16.87 12.55 7.32
N LYS A 4 -16.50 11.47 7.99
CA LYS A 4 -15.98 11.46 9.37
C LYS A 4 -14.56 10.93 9.46
N ALA A 5 -14.14 10.12 8.51
CA ALA A 5 -12.78 9.59 8.46
C ALA A 5 -12.29 9.49 7.01
N ILE A 6 -10.98 9.52 6.86
CA ILE A 6 -10.29 9.45 5.57
C ILE A 6 -9.35 8.24 5.59
N ILE A 7 -9.38 7.49 4.50
CA ILE A 7 -8.51 6.35 4.25
C ILE A 7 -7.54 6.76 3.15
N PHE A 8 -6.24 6.62 3.38
CA PHE A 8 -5.22 6.85 2.37
C PHE A 8 -4.67 5.53 1.82
N ASP A 9 -4.36 5.50 0.54
CA ASP A 9 -3.35 4.62 0.01
C ASP A 9 -1.95 5.17 0.36
N LEU A 10 -0.90 4.36 0.18
CA LEU A 10 0.46 4.70 0.58
C LEU A 10 1.32 5.13 -0.61
N TYR A 11 1.73 4.17 -1.47
CA TYR A 11 2.65 4.41 -2.58
C TYR A 11 1.98 5.19 -3.71
N ASN A 12 2.69 6.16 -4.28
CA ASN A 12 2.21 7.14 -5.25
C ASN A 12 1.06 8.03 -4.72
N THR A 13 0.65 7.86 -3.46
CA THR A 13 -0.36 8.69 -2.79
C THR A 13 0.26 9.58 -1.72
N LEU A 14 0.89 9.02 -0.71
CA LEU A 14 1.57 9.74 0.37
C LEU A 14 3.10 9.78 0.17
N LEU A 15 3.65 8.77 -0.47
CA LEU A 15 5.08 8.62 -0.73
C LEU A 15 5.34 8.09 -2.14
N TYR A 16 6.59 8.24 -2.58
CA TYR A 16 7.07 7.72 -3.86
C TYR A 16 8.49 7.19 -3.72
N THR A 17 8.88 6.27 -4.63
CA THR A 17 10.23 5.70 -4.69
C THR A 17 10.90 6.18 -5.97
N GLU A 18 12.08 6.77 -5.85
CA GLU A 18 12.88 7.23 -7.00
C GLU A 18 13.54 6.05 -7.73
N TYR A 19 14.30 5.25 -7.00
CA TYR A 19 14.97 4.07 -7.55
C TYR A 19 14.03 2.87 -7.54
N LYS A 20 13.86 2.19 -8.68
CA LYS A 20 12.93 1.06 -8.86
C LYS A 20 13.66 -0.14 -9.47
N ALA A 21 14.33 -0.92 -8.63
CA ALA A 21 15.01 -2.16 -9.00
C ALA A 21 14.03 -3.29 -9.39
N LYS A 22 12.84 -3.30 -8.81
CA LYS A 22 11.80 -4.33 -9.01
C LYS A 22 12.27 -5.74 -8.59
N PRO A 23 12.76 -5.93 -7.36
CA PRO A 23 13.43 -7.15 -6.92
C PRO A 23 12.58 -8.41 -7.06
N TYR A 24 11.30 -8.37 -6.71
CA TYR A 24 10.38 -9.50 -6.89
C TYR A 24 10.24 -9.93 -8.35
N LEU A 25 10.06 -8.98 -9.26
CA LEU A 25 9.97 -9.28 -10.68
C LEU A 25 11.27 -9.89 -11.21
N ASN A 26 12.41 -9.40 -10.74
CA ASN A 26 13.72 -9.91 -11.13
C ASN A 26 13.96 -11.32 -10.59
N LEU A 27 13.61 -11.60 -9.32
CA LEU A 27 13.62 -12.95 -8.76
C LEU A 27 12.75 -13.91 -9.60
N PHE A 28 11.52 -13.54 -9.89
CA PHE A 28 10.60 -14.38 -10.65
C PHE A 28 11.13 -14.73 -12.04
N LYS A 29 11.75 -13.76 -12.72
CA LYS A 29 12.43 -13.98 -14.01
C LYS A 29 13.63 -14.91 -13.86
N SER A 30 14.46 -14.73 -12.85
CA SER A 30 15.65 -15.57 -12.60
C SER A 30 15.26 -17.01 -12.26
N LEU A 31 14.09 -17.21 -11.64
CA LEU A 31 13.52 -18.54 -11.40
C LEU A 31 12.80 -19.14 -12.62
N GLY A 32 12.77 -18.43 -13.76
CA GLY A 32 12.16 -18.91 -15.01
C GLY A 32 10.65 -19.07 -14.94
N LEU A 33 9.97 -18.22 -14.16
CA LEU A 33 8.51 -18.30 -14.03
C LEU A 33 7.80 -17.85 -15.31
N THR A 34 6.71 -18.53 -15.66
CA THR A 34 5.77 -18.07 -16.68
C THR A 34 5.04 -16.79 -16.22
N LYS A 35 4.36 -16.13 -17.15
CA LYS A 35 3.57 -14.93 -16.81
C LYS A 35 2.46 -15.23 -15.80
N GLU A 36 1.83 -16.39 -15.89
CA GLU A 36 0.78 -16.86 -14.99
C GLU A 36 1.34 -17.12 -13.59
N GLU A 37 2.49 -17.81 -13.49
CA GLU A 37 3.18 -18.03 -12.21
C GLU A 37 3.63 -16.72 -11.58
N MET A 38 4.19 -15.78 -12.38
CA MET A 38 4.58 -14.46 -11.88
C MET A 38 3.39 -13.68 -11.32
N ASN A 39 2.23 -13.72 -11.97
CA ASN A 39 1.01 -13.09 -11.46
C ASN A 39 0.56 -13.72 -10.13
N PHE A 40 0.52 -15.04 -10.06
CA PHE A 40 0.17 -15.78 -8.85
C PHE A 40 1.09 -15.40 -7.66
N TRP A 41 2.42 -15.44 -7.88
CA TRP A 41 3.38 -15.13 -6.82
C TRP A 41 3.41 -13.65 -6.46
N ARG A 42 3.18 -12.75 -7.42
CA ARG A 42 2.99 -11.33 -7.11
C ARG A 42 1.81 -11.10 -6.17
N ASP A 43 0.67 -11.75 -6.45
CA ASP A 43 -0.51 -11.62 -5.61
C ASP A 43 -0.26 -12.24 -4.22
N LYS A 44 0.50 -13.34 -4.14
CA LYS A 44 0.94 -13.94 -2.88
C LYS A 44 1.82 -13.02 -2.04
N VAL A 45 2.86 -12.41 -2.62
CA VAL A 45 3.75 -11.51 -1.85
C VAL A 45 3.05 -10.23 -1.40
N MET A 46 1.93 -9.86 -2.04
CA MET A 46 1.09 -8.74 -1.60
C MET A 46 0.05 -9.13 -0.54
N SER A 47 -0.18 -10.41 -0.30
CA SER A 47 -1.19 -10.90 0.64
C SER A 47 -0.65 -11.82 1.73
N GLU A 48 0.62 -12.18 1.69
CA GLU A 48 1.27 -13.04 2.68
C GLU A 48 2.60 -12.45 3.12
N ASN A 49 3.01 -12.74 4.35
CA ASN A 49 4.32 -12.35 4.85
C ASN A 49 5.39 -13.37 4.45
N PHE A 50 6.47 -12.89 3.88
CA PHE A 50 7.68 -13.66 3.60
C PHE A 50 8.84 -13.07 4.41
N ASN A 51 9.64 -13.93 5.06
CA ASN A 51 10.75 -13.50 5.91
C ASN A 51 11.95 -13.01 5.12
N SER A 52 12.16 -13.56 3.91
CA SER A 52 13.29 -13.23 3.03
C SER A 52 13.00 -13.66 1.60
N PHE A 53 13.83 -13.18 0.65
CA PHE A 53 13.82 -13.68 -0.73
C PHE A 53 14.27 -15.13 -0.82
N GLU A 54 15.12 -15.60 0.11
CA GLU A 54 15.51 -17.01 0.18
C GLU A 54 14.31 -17.90 0.54
N ASP A 55 13.52 -17.51 1.56
CA ASP A 55 12.28 -18.20 1.95
C ASP A 55 11.29 -18.25 0.77
N LEU A 56 11.09 -17.12 0.11
CA LEU A 56 10.22 -17.03 -1.07
C LEU A 56 10.72 -17.91 -2.21
N LYS A 57 12.03 -17.91 -2.51
CA LYS A 57 12.65 -18.74 -3.53
C LYS A 57 12.41 -20.22 -3.26
N GLU A 58 12.64 -20.67 -2.02
CA GLU A 58 12.44 -22.08 -1.64
C GLU A 58 10.98 -22.52 -1.75
N GLN A 59 10.02 -21.62 -1.54
CA GLN A 59 8.61 -21.94 -1.77
C GLN A 59 8.26 -21.99 -3.27
N ILE A 60 8.91 -21.19 -4.11
CA ILE A 60 8.65 -21.15 -5.56
C ILE A 60 9.33 -22.30 -6.29
N ARG A 61 10.62 -22.49 -6.06
CA ARG A 61 11.49 -23.48 -6.73
C ARG A 61 12.49 -24.06 -5.73
N PRO A 62 12.09 -25.05 -4.92
CA PRO A 62 12.96 -25.66 -3.91
C PRO A 62 14.28 -26.14 -4.52
N GLY A 63 15.39 -25.83 -3.87
CA GLY A 63 16.73 -26.21 -4.29
C GLY A 63 17.26 -25.45 -5.53
N SER A 64 16.64 -24.33 -5.88
CA SER A 64 17.16 -23.46 -6.95
C SER A 64 18.49 -22.82 -6.55
N ASN A 65 19.44 -22.76 -7.49
CA ASN A 65 20.75 -22.12 -7.31
C ASN A 65 20.73 -20.58 -7.55
N VAL A 66 19.57 -19.96 -7.61
CA VAL A 66 19.46 -18.50 -7.74
C VAL A 66 19.89 -17.84 -6.42
N TYR A 67 20.88 -16.95 -6.48
CA TYR A 67 21.31 -16.17 -5.34
C TYR A 67 20.32 -15.03 -5.06
N THR A 68 19.96 -14.81 -3.80
CA THR A 68 18.88 -13.91 -3.40
C THR A 68 19.36 -12.62 -2.74
N GLU A 69 20.63 -12.54 -2.32
CA GLU A 69 21.20 -11.39 -1.61
C GLU A 69 21.05 -10.06 -2.39
N GLN A 70 21.14 -10.13 -3.73
CA GLN A 70 20.97 -8.93 -4.56
C GLN A 70 19.56 -8.36 -4.45
N TYR A 71 18.54 -9.20 -4.30
CA TYR A 71 17.14 -8.73 -4.19
C TYR A 71 16.87 -8.10 -2.81
N GLU A 72 17.50 -8.61 -1.75
CA GLU A 72 17.46 -7.97 -0.43
C GLU A 72 18.14 -6.58 -0.48
N TYR A 73 19.29 -6.50 -1.14
CA TYR A 73 19.97 -5.22 -1.36
C TYR A 73 19.12 -4.25 -2.17
N ASP A 74 18.51 -4.72 -3.25
CA ASP A 74 17.64 -3.91 -4.11
C ASP A 74 16.44 -3.33 -3.34
N VAL A 75 15.81 -4.11 -2.45
CA VAL A 75 14.74 -3.61 -1.56
C VAL A 75 15.25 -2.52 -0.65
N LYS A 76 16.44 -2.70 -0.05
CA LYS A 76 17.03 -1.70 0.82
C LYS A 76 17.28 -0.38 0.08
N GLU A 77 17.82 -0.44 -1.14
CA GLU A 77 18.03 0.74 -1.97
C GLU A 77 16.69 1.40 -2.38
N GLU A 78 15.66 0.61 -2.73
CA GLU A 78 14.32 1.15 -2.99
C GLU A 78 13.77 1.87 -1.76
N ASN A 79 13.87 1.27 -0.57
CA ASN A 79 13.38 1.87 0.67
C ASN A 79 14.15 3.14 1.03
N GLN A 80 15.48 3.18 0.83
CA GLN A 80 16.31 4.37 1.08
C GLN A 80 16.01 5.52 0.11
N SER A 81 15.56 5.21 -1.12
CA SER A 81 15.15 6.19 -2.12
C SER A 81 13.66 6.52 -2.09
N THR A 82 12.97 6.12 -1.01
CA THR A 82 11.55 6.40 -0.82
C THR A 82 11.36 7.67 0.00
N HIS A 83 10.56 8.59 -0.50
CA HIS A 83 10.33 9.92 0.06
C HIS A 83 8.85 10.24 0.15
N LEU A 84 8.46 11.11 1.07
CA LEU A 84 7.12 11.72 1.06
C LEU A 84 7.00 12.69 -0.13
N PHE A 85 5.79 12.83 -0.67
CA PHE A 85 5.50 14.00 -1.50
C PHE A 85 5.57 15.28 -0.67
N ASP A 86 5.96 16.38 -1.28
CA ASP A 86 6.22 17.67 -0.60
C ASP A 86 5.05 18.18 0.25
N ASP A 87 3.83 17.84 -0.12
CA ASP A 87 2.62 18.30 0.54
C ASP A 87 2.01 17.27 1.53
N THR A 88 2.58 16.07 1.62
CA THR A 88 2.03 14.98 2.44
C THR A 88 1.89 15.35 3.92
N GLU A 89 2.97 15.81 4.55
CA GLU A 89 2.94 16.17 5.97
C GLU A 89 1.95 17.30 6.27
N PHE A 90 1.94 18.31 5.42
CA PHE A 90 0.99 19.43 5.55
C PHE A 90 -0.46 18.94 5.46
N VAL A 91 -0.79 18.14 4.47
CA VAL A 91 -2.15 17.64 4.25
C VAL A 91 -2.60 16.72 5.38
N LEU A 92 -1.75 15.77 5.82
CA LEU A 92 -2.08 14.90 6.94
C LEU A 92 -2.28 15.67 8.24
N SER A 93 -1.43 16.69 8.49
CA SER A 93 -1.56 17.59 9.65
C SER A 93 -2.89 18.35 9.64
N GLU A 94 -3.29 18.92 8.49
CA GLU A 94 -4.56 19.67 8.40
C GLU A 94 -5.78 18.76 8.53
N LEU A 95 -5.75 17.59 7.88
CA LEU A 95 -6.87 16.65 7.90
C LEU A 95 -7.05 15.97 9.26
N SER A 96 -5.96 15.66 9.96
CA SER A 96 -6.01 15.04 11.30
C SER A 96 -6.69 15.91 12.36
N LYS A 97 -6.79 17.24 12.16
CA LYS A 97 -7.53 18.16 13.03
C LYS A 97 -9.04 17.94 13.01
N ARG A 98 -9.57 17.32 11.94
CA ARG A 98 -11.01 17.20 11.69
C ARG A 98 -11.47 15.75 11.44
N TYR A 99 -10.58 14.88 10.99
CA TYR A 99 -10.89 13.52 10.58
C TYR A 99 -9.97 12.53 11.28
N LYS A 100 -10.48 11.34 11.59
CA LYS A 100 -9.64 10.21 11.90
C LYS A 100 -9.04 9.68 10.59
N LEU A 101 -7.73 9.45 10.60
CA LEU A 101 -7.00 9.01 9.41
C LEU A 101 -6.68 7.52 9.50
N TYR A 102 -6.91 6.81 8.40
CA TYR A 102 -6.61 5.40 8.20
C TYR A 102 -5.72 5.20 6.97
N LEU A 103 -5.14 4.03 6.84
CA LEU A 103 -4.36 3.64 5.67
C LEU A 103 -4.71 2.21 5.28
N ILE A 104 -4.86 1.99 3.96
CA ILE A 104 -4.92 0.67 3.34
C ILE A 104 -3.91 0.64 2.20
N SER A 105 -2.90 -0.23 2.26
CA SER A 105 -1.89 -0.37 1.22
C SER A 105 -1.74 -1.80 0.72
N ASN A 106 -1.72 -1.98 -0.60
CA ASN A 106 -1.26 -3.20 -1.23
C ASN A 106 0.26 -3.20 -1.22
N ILE A 107 0.88 -4.03 -0.39
CA ILE A 107 2.31 -3.93 -0.09
C ILE A 107 2.90 -5.28 0.30
N ALA A 108 4.12 -5.55 -0.15
CA ALA A 108 4.93 -6.67 0.34
C ALA A 108 5.64 -6.31 1.65
N THR A 109 5.92 -7.32 2.46
CA THR A 109 6.43 -7.19 3.84
C THR A 109 7.56 -6.18 4.03
N PRO A 110 8.66 -6.19 3.24
CA PRO A 110 9.82 -5.33 3.54
C PRO A 110 9.58 -3.85 3.26
N TYR A 111 8.57 -3.49 2.49
CA TYR A 111 8.26 -2.09 2.18
C TYR A 111 7.44 -1.39 3.27
N LYS A 112 6.90 -2.13 4.24
CA LYS A 112 6.16 -1.55 5.38
C LYS A 112 7.00 -0.59 6.22
N GLU A 113 8.31 -0.82 6.29
CA GLU A 113 9.20 0.03 7.08
C GLU A 113 9.21 1.49 6.61
N CYS A 114 8.99 1.75 5.31
CA CYS A 114 8.92 3.12 4.79
C CYS A 114 7.82 3.94 5.47
N PHE A 115 6.68 3.33 5.81
CA PHE A 115 5.62 4.01 6.55
C PHE A 115 6.10 4.52 7.91
N TYR A 116 6.85 3.72 8.65
CA TYR A 116 7.35 4.07 9.98
C TYR A 116 8.57 4.98 9.90
N ASN A 117 9.53 4.68 9.02
CA ASN A 117 10.76 5.45 8.85
C ASN A 117 10.51 6.90 8.42
N LEU A 118 9.44 7.12 7.64
CA LEU A 118 9.00 8.44 7.19
C LEU A 118 8.02 9.11 8.19
N GLY A 119 7.77 8.49 9.34
CA GLY A 119 7.02 9.05 10.46
C GLY A 119 5.52 9.24 10.19
N LEU A 120 4.92 8.47 9.28
CA LEU A 120 3.49 8.53 8.97
C LEU A 120 2.61 8.02 10.13
N ASP A 121 3.18 7.21 11.01
CA ASP A 121 2.56 6.74 12.25
C ASP A 121 2.21 7.86 13.25
N LYS A 122 2.71 9.08 13.05
CA LYS A 122 2.28 10.28 13.80
C LYS A 122 0.78 10.53 13.64
N TRP A 123 0.25 10.31 12.42
CA TRP A 123 -1.14 10.61 12.06
C TRP A 123 -2.01 9.38 11.92
N ILE A 124 -1.43 8.24 11.51
CA ILE A 124 -2.14 6.98 11.23
C ILE A 124 -1.59 5.90 12.15
N LYS A 125 -2.38 5.48 13.16
CA LYS A 125 -1.88 4.59 14.22
C LYS A 125 -1.93 3.10 13.85
N ASP A 126 -2.94 2.69 13.10
CA ASP A 126 -3.21 1.28 12.79
C ASP A 126 -3.31 1.07 11.27
N PRO A 127 -2.19 1.15 10.51
CA PRO A 127 -2.22 0.95 9.07
C PRO A 127 -2.66 -0.49 8.74
N ILE A 128 -3.40 -0.62 7.63
CA ILE A 128 -3.81 -1.93 7.10
C ILE A 128 -2.90 -2.23 5.90
N PHE A 129 -1.98 -3.16 6.10
CA PHE A 129 -1.10 -3.67 5.05
C PHE A 129 -1.64 -5.00 4.53
N SER A 130 -1.77 -5.12 3.22
CA SER A 130 -2.36 -6.29 2.58
C SER A 130 -1.65 -7.60 2.94
N CYS A 131 -0.31 -7.58 3.05
CA CYS A 131 0.48 -8.74 3.44
C CYS A 131 0.22 -9.20 4.89
N ASP A 132 -0.27 -8.32 5.78
CA ASP A 132 -0.58 -8.68 7.17
C ASP A 132 -2.00 -9.23 7.32
N VAL A 133 -2.94 -8.82 6.45
CA VAL A 133 -4.35 -9.16 6.60
C VAL A 133 -4.83 -10.22 5.61
N GLY A 134 -4.00 -10.59 4.63
CA GLY A 134 -4.32 -11.65 3.65
C GLY A 134 -5.18 -11.21 2.48
N TYR A 135 -5.52 -9.93 2.36
CA TYR A 135 -6.37 -9.39 1.31
C TYR A 135 -5.78 -8.14 0.70
N SER A 136 -5.85 -8.01 -0.62
CA SER A 136 -5.38 -6.83 -1.36
C SER A 136 -6.53 -6.10 -2.02
N LYS A 137 -6.48 -4.75 -2.05
CA LYS A 137 -7.43 -3.96 -2.85
C LYS A 137 -7.38 -4.42 -4.32
N PRO A 138 -8.50 -4.60 -5.02
CA PRO A 138 -9.86 -4.19 -4.67
C PRO A 138 -10.71 -5.27 -3.98
N ASP A 139 -10.16 -6.32 -3.34
CA ASP A 139 -10.97 -7.30 -2.61
C ASP A 139 -11.78 -6.56 -1.53
N PRO A 140 -13.11 -6.71 -1.47
CA PRO A 140 -13.96 -6.06 -0.47
C PRO A 140 -13.53 -6.30 0.97
N LYS A 141 -12.96 -7.45 1.27
CA LYS A 141 -12.55 -7.83 2.63
C LYS A 141 -11.53 -6.87 3.24
N ILE A 142 -10.63 -6.27 2.45
CA ILE A 142 -9.67 -5.31 2.99
C ILE A 142 -10.35 -4.00 3.39
N TYR A 143 -11.43 -3.60 2.70
CA TYR A 143 -12.23 -2.43 3.07
C TYR A 143 -13.14 -2.72 4.26
N ASP A 144 -13.66 -3.95 4.40
CA ASP A 144 -14.45 -4.36 5.56
C ASP A 144 -13.65 -4.21 6.85
N ILE A 145 -12.33 -4.49 6.83
CA ILE A 145 -11.44 -4.30 7.98
C ILE A 145 -11.44 -2.83 8.45
N VAL A 146 -11.34 -1.85 7.55
CA VAL A 146 -11.35 -0.44 7.96
C VAL A 146 -12.74 0.03 8.36
N ILE A 147 -13.80 -0.48 7.74
CA ILE A 147 -15.19 -0.20 8.14
C ILE A 147 -15.39 -0.67 9.58
N GLU A 148 -15.01 -1.90 9.90
CA GLU A 148 -15.11 -2.48 11.24
C GLU A 148 -14.23 -1.71 12.25
N LYS A 149 -12.95 -1.47 11.95
CA LYS A 149 -12.03 -0.70 12.81
C LYS A 149 -12.51 0.72 13.08
N SER A 150 -13.15 1.35 12.11
CA SER A 150 -13.65 2.71 12.27
C SER A 150 -14.96 2.78 13.08
N GLY A 151 -15.77 1.75 13.04
CA GLY A 151 -17.14 1.73 13.55
C GLY A 151 -18.09 2.68 12.81
N LEU A 152 -17.70 3.10 11.58
CA LEU A 152 -18.47 4.04 10.77
C LEU A 152 -19.23 3.33 9.66
N GLN A 153 -20.30 3.97 9.17
CA GLN A 153 -20.95 3.50 7.95
C GLN A 153 -20.07 3.80 6.73
N PRO A 154 -20.07 2.95 5.69
CA PRO A 154 -19.22 3.15 4.50
C PRO A 154 -19.33 4.57 3.91
N GLY A 155 -20.53 5.13 3.78
CA GLY A 155 -20.76 6.47 3.26
C GLY A 155 -20.21 7.62 4.13
N GLN A 156 -19.69 7.33 5.33
CA GLN A 156 -18.98 8.29 6.20
C GLN A 156 -17.47 8.21 6.03
N LEU A 157 -16.97 7.26 5.26
CA LEU A 157 -15.57 7.07 4.91
C LEU A 157 -15.27 7.68 3.55
N LEU A 158 -14.04 8.11 3.35
CA LEU A 158 -13.53 8.62 2.08
C LEU A 158 -12.17 7.99 1.81
N MET A 159 -12.04 7.25 0.71
CA MET A 159 -10.78 6.73 0.20
C MET A 159 -10.10 7.77 -0.69
N ILE A 160 -8.79 7.96 -0.50
CA ILE A 160 -7.92 8.79 -1.32
C ILE A 160 -6.74 7.93 -1.76
N GLY A 161 -6.57 7.75 -3.07
CA GLY A 161 -5.48 6.95 -3.63
C GLY A 161 -5.27 7.24 -5.11
N ASP A 162 -4.23 6.63 -5.73
CA ASP A 162 -3.84 6.86 -7.11
C ASP A 162 -4.38 5.82 -8.10
N SER A 163 -4.78 4.65 -7.60
CA SER A 163 -5.24 3.54 -8.44
C SER A 163 -6.73 3.62 -8.74
N VAL A 164 -7.08 3.76 -10.03
CA VAL A 164 -8.50 3.73 -10.46
C VAL A 164 -9.16 2.44 -9.98
N ARG A 165 -8.55 1.28 -10.22
CA ARG A 165 -9.15 -0.02 -9.88
C ARG A 165 -9.16 -0.27 -8.37
N ALA A 166 -8.00 -0.08 -7.71
CA ALA A 166 -7.84 -0.48 -6.33
C ALA A 166 -8.43 0.55 -5.34
N ASP A 167 -8.22 1.86 -5.55
CA ASP A 167 -8.60 2.87 -4.58
C ASP A 167 -9.96 3.51 -4.88
N TYR A 168 -10.24 3.73 -6.17
CA TYR A 168 -11.46 4.42 -6.55
C TYR A 168 -12.63 3.44 -6.73
N GLU A 169 -12.56 2.55 -7.72
CA GLU A 169 -13.64 1.59 -8.02
C GLU A 169 -13.84 0.59 -6.87
N GLY A 170 -12.73 0.08 -6.28
CA GLY A 170 -12.78 -0.84 -5.15
C GLY A 170 -13.50 -0.23 -3.94
N ALA A 171 -13.17 1.01 -3.56
CA ALA A 171 -13.84 1.69 -2.45
C ALA A 171 -15.32 1.96 -2.76
N LEU A 172 -15.64 2.44 -3.97
CA LEU A 172 -17.03 2.67 -4.38
C LEU A 172 -17.89 1.40 -4.33
N SER A 173 -17.33 0.25 -4.73
CA SER A 173 -18.04 -1.05 -4.67
C SER A 173 -18.42 -1.45 -3.25
N CYS A 174 -17.70 -0.95 -2.24
CA CYS A 174 -17.98 -1.15 -0.81
C CYS A 174 -18.84 -0.02 -0.19
N GLY A 175 -19.36 0.91 -1.01
CA GLY A 175 -20.13 2.06 -0.52
C GLY A 175 -19.31 3.17 0.13
N ILE A 176 -17.97 3.08 0.07
CA ILE A 176 -17.04 4.10 0.53
C ILE A 176 -16.89 5.14 -0.57
N LYS A 177 -16.97 6.43 -0.22
CA LYS A 177 -16.66 7.51 -1.17
C LYS A 177 -15.20 7.45 -1.58
N ALA A 178 -14.89 7.90 -2.81
CA ALA A 178 -13.50 7.89 -3.27
C ALA A 178 -13.14 9.18 -4.02
N ILE A 179 -11.89 9.59 -3.87
CA ILE A 179 -11.25 10.64 -4.66
C ILE A 179 -9.94 10.05 -5.22
N LEU A 180 -9.81 10.12 -6.55
CA LEU A 180 -8.57 9.76 -7.21
C LEU A 180 -7.55 10.89 -7.06
N LYS A 181 -6.36 10.56 -6.55
CA LYS A 181 -5.22 11.48 -6.51
C LYS A 181 -4.59 11.55 -7.90
N ASP A 182 -4.70 12.70 -8.55
CA ASP A 182 -4.14 12.94 -9.88
C ASP A 182 -2.79 13.71 -9.80
N LYS A 183 -2.73 14.71 -8.91
CA LYS A 183 -1.57 15.60 -8.75
C LYS A 183 -1.24 15.79 -7.25
N ASP A 184 -1.01 17.03 -6.87
CA ASP A 184 -0.72 17.40 -5.49
C ASP A 184 -1.87 17.01 -4.56
N LEU A 185 -1.53 16.40 -3.45
CA LEU A 185 -2.50 15.96 -2.43
C LEU A 185 -3.27 17.14 -1.83
N LYS A 186 -2.63 18.31 -1.69
CA LYS A 186 -3.27 19.54 -1.19
C LYS A 186 -4.48 20.00 -2.01
N LEU A 187 -4.58 19.63 -3.29
CA LEU A 187 -5.73 19.95 -4.14
C LEU A 187 -7.02 19.25 -3.72
N ILE A 188 -6.92 18.28 -2.81
CA ILE A 188 -8.07 17.57 -2.24
C ILE A 188 -8.70 18.39 -1.10
N LEU A 189 -7.91 19.21 -0.37
CA LEU A 189 -8.39 19.97 0.79
C LEU A 189 -9.65 20.82 0.51
N PRO A 190 -9.76 21.60 -0.59
CA PRO A 190 -10.96 22.38 -0.87
C PRO A 190 -12.22 21.52 -1.14
N LYS A 191 -12.05 20.26 -1.48
CA LYS A 191 -13.17 19.32 -1.73
C LYS A 191 -13.73 18.73 -0.42
N LEU A 192 -13.05 18.95 0.70
CA LEU A 192 -13.39 18.41 2.02
C LEU A 192 -13.91 19.46 3.00
N VAL A 193 -13.87 20.73 2.62
CA VAL A 193 -14.36 21.87 3.40
C VAL A 193 -15.83 22.12 3.15
#